data_7b83d4a6a9b5c9e627e47bc9c1b29dc4
#
_entry.id   7b83d4a6a9b5c9e627e47bc9c1b29dc4
#
_cell.length_a   1.000
_cell.length_b   1.000
_cell.length_c   1.000
_cell.angle_alpha   90.00
_cell.angle_beta   90.00
_cell.angle_gamma   90.00
#
_symmetry.space_group_name_H-M   'P 1'
#
loop_
_entity.id
_entity.type
_entity.pdbx_description
1 polymer ?
#
loop_
_entity_poly.entity_id
_entity_poly.type
_entity_poly.pdbx_seq_one_letter_code
_entity_poly.pdbx_strand_id
1 'polypeptide(L)'
;MKLFYRKIGSGQPLLILHGLFGQSDNWNSLAKLFAEKGFEVFTIDLRNHGLSPHDDEWDYETMSKDVLELITDCNLQQVDLIGHSMGGKVAMRLAIDYPELINKLIVVDISPKYYPIHHQSVLEALNAVDFSILKTRKEAETVLSNYITDFGTKQFLLKNIYWK
;
A
#
# COMPACT_ATOMS: atom_id res chain seq x y z
N MET A 1 3.90 -1.84 -14.70
CA MET A 1 2.44 -2.21 -14.59
C MET A 1 1.64 -0.95 -14.25
N LYS A 2 0.46 -0.76 -14.87
CA LYS A 2 -0.35 0.44 -14.63
C LYS A 2 -1.07 0.36 -13.29
N LEU A 3 -0.55 1.10 -12.29
CA LEU A 3 -1.10 1.11 -10.95
C LEU A 3 -2.38 1.95 -10.85
N PHE A 4 -3.31 1.52 -9.98
CA PHE A 4 -4.43 2.34 -9.57
C PHE A 4 -3.97 3.37 -8.51
N TYR A 5 -4.47 4.59 -8.63
CA TYR A 5 -4.24 5.64 -7.64
C TYR A 5 -5.44 6.58 -7.50
N ARG A 6 -5.52 7.25 -6.37
CA ARG A 6 -6.43 8.36 -6.14
C ARG A 6 -5.64 9.65 -6.03
N LYS A 7 -6.17 10.72 -6.60
CA LYS A 7 -5.53 12.04 -6.58
C LYS A 7 -6.44 13.07 -5.93
N ILE A 8 -5.87 13.90 -5.03
CA ILE A 8 -6.59 15.01 -4.39
C ILE A 8 -5.64 16.20 -4.17
N GLY A 9 -6.20 17.42 -4.25
CA GLY A 9 -5.44 18.66 -4.06
C GLY A 9 -4.70 19.10 -5.30
N SER A 10 -3.82 20.08 -5.11
CA SER A 10 -2.96 20.65 -6.15
C SER A 10 -1.69 21.21 -5.50
N GLY A 11 -0.59 21.32 -6.26
CA GLY A 11 0.69 21.87 -5.81
C GLY A 11 1.82 20.85 -5.89
N GLN A 12 2.70 20.77 -4.87
CA GLN A 12 3.81 19.85 -4.86
C GLN A 12 3.31 18.38 -4.86
N PRO A 13 3.74 17.53 -5.82
CA PRO A 13 3.34 16.13 -5.85
C PRO A 13 3.84 15.38 -4.61
N LEU A 14 2.91 14.69 -3.94
CA LEU A 14 3.17 13.82 -2.79
C LEU A 14 2.59 12.44 -3.06
N LEU A 15 3.45 11.44 -3.19
CA LEU A 15 3.06 10.05 -3.38
C LEU A 15 3.06 9.32 -2.05
N ILE A 16 2.03 8.52 -1.78
CA ILE A 16 1.90 7.73 -0.55
C ILE A 16 1.75 6.25 -0.92
N LEU A 17 2.71 5.44 -0.45
CA LEU A 17 2.79 4.00 -0.64
C LEU A 17 2.42 3.27 0.65
N HIS A 18 1.39 2.44 0.59
CA HIS A 18 0.89 1.67 1.73
C HIS A 18 1.75 0.46 2.10
N GLY A 19 1.52 -0.11 3.28
CA GLY A 19 2.13 -1.37 3.74
C GLY A 19 1.42 -2.61 3.19
N LEU A 20 1.98 -3.78 3.50
CA LEU A 20 1.40 -5.10 3.15
C LEU A 20 -0.05 -5.19 3.62
N PHE A 21 -0.94 -5.74 2.79
CA PHE A 21 -2.39 -5.80 2.95
C PHE A 21 -3.10 -4.42 3.02
N GLY A 22 -2.37 -3.33 2.78
CA GLY A 22 -2.94 -1.99 2.70
C GLY A 22 -3.48 -1.67 1.30
N GLN A 23 -4.05 -0.48 1.19
CA GLN A 23 -4.54 0.10 -0.07
C GLN A 23 -4.66 1.63 0.07
N SER A 24 -4.86 2.32 -1.04
CA SER A 24 -4.98 3.78 -1.11
C SER A 24 -6.01 4.36 -0.12
N ASP A 25 -7.12 3.66 0.10
CA ASP A 25 -8.18 4.08 1.03
C ASP A 25 -7.72 4.22 2.48
N ASN A 26 -6.68 3.54 2.89
CA ASN A 26 -6.14 3.65 4.26
C ASN A 26 -5.59 5.06 4.54
N TRP A 27 -5.25 5.79 3.49
CA TRP A 27 -4.60 7.10 3.58
C TRP A 27 -5.52 8.29 3.31
N ASN A 28 -6.82 8.06 3.02
CA ASN A 28 -7.76 9.09 2.61
C ASN A 28 -7.84 10.29 3.57
N SER A 29 -7.82 10.06 4.88
CA SER A 29 -7.87 11.14 5.87
C SER A 29 -6.62 12.00 5.86
N LEU A 30 -5.43 11.35 5.82
CA LEU A 30 -4.15 12.07 5.75
C LEU A 30 -3.97 12.76 4.40
N ALA A 31 -4.41 12.14 3.30
CA ALA A 31 -4.35 12.75 1.98
C ALA A 31 -5.12 14.07 1.91
N LYS A 32 -6.30 14.14 2.53
CA LYS A 32 -7.07 15.39 2.65
C LYS A 32 -6.31 16.47 3.42
N LEU A 33 -5.72 16.10 4.57
CA LEU A 33 -4.93 17.04 5.38
C LEU A 33 -3.70 17.57 4.63
N PHE A 34 -3.00 16.73 3.88
CA PHE A 34 -1.87 17.18 3.05
C PHE A 34 -2.34 18.06 1.87
N ALA A 35 -3.47 17.72 1.24
CA ALA A 35 -4.06 18.54 0.18
C ALA A 35 -4.40 19.96 0.66
N GLU A 36 -4.94 20.10 1.88
CA GLU A 36 -5.19 21.39 2.54
C GLU A 36 -3.90 22.19 2.82
N LYS A 37 -2.74 21.51 2.83
CA LYS A 37 -1.42 22.13 3.00
C LYS A 37 -0.71 22.43 1.68
N GLY A 38 -1.38 22.31 0.54
CA GLY A 38 -0.86 22.66 -0.77
C GLY A 38 -0.08 21.55 -1.47
N PHE A 39 -0.38 20.29 -1.16
CA PHE A 39 0.14 19.14 -1.89
C PHE A 39 -0.88 18.61 -2.91
N GLU A 40 -0.38 18.12 -4.04
CA GLU A 40 -1.12 17.24 -4.94
C GLU A 40 -0.83 15.81 -4.51
N VAL A 41 -1.76 15.17 -3.81
CA VAL A 41 -1.54 13.89 -3.13
C VAL A 41 -2.02 12.73 -3.98
N PHE A 42 -1.13 11.77 -4.22
CA PHE A 42 -1.40 10.50 -4.89
C PHE A 42 -1.35 9.37 -3.85
N THR A 43 -2.48 8.78 -3.52
CA THR A 43 -2.51 7.53 -2.74
C THR A 43 -2.61 6.36 -3.71
N ILE A 44 -1.62 5.44 -3.65
CA ILE A 44 -1.38 4.44 -4.69
C ILE A 44 -1.70 3.06 -4.14
N ASP A 45 -2.44 2.24 -4.91
CA ASP A 45 -2.51 0.81 -4.69
C ASP A 45 -1.28 0.17 -5.37
N LEU A 46 -0.38 -0.42 -4.59
CA LEU A 46 0.76 -1.15 -5.14
C LEU A 46 0.29 -2.44 -5.84
N ARG A 47 1.14 -3.03 -6.71
CA ARG A 47 0.81 -4.31 -7.37
C ARG A 47 0.33 -5.34 -6.35
N ASN A 48 -0.60 -6.21 -6.75
CA ASN A 48 -1.25 -7.23 -5.93
C ASN A 48 -2.12 -6.69 -4.78
N HIS A 49 -2.40 -5.36 -4.74
CA HIS A 49 -3.21 -4.74 -3.70
C HIS A 49 -4.31 -3.85 -4.29
N GLY A 50 -5.41 -3.74 -3.54
CA GLY A 50 -6.51 -2.83 -3.86
C GLY A 50 -7.11 -3.06 -5.24
N LEU A 51 -7.11 -2.01 -6.07
CA LEU A 51 -7.61 -2.03 -7.45
C LEU A 51 -6.51 -2.13 -8.50
N SER A 52 -5.23 -2.23 -8.08
CA SER A 52 -4.11 -2.47 -8.99
C SER A 52 -4.10 -3.90 -9.51
N PRO A 53 -3.53 -4.13 -10.72
CA PRO A 53 -3.42 -5.47 -11.28
C PRO A 53 -2.59 -6.41 -10.41
N HIS A 54 -2.85 -7.72 -10.57
CA HIS A 54 -2.13 -8.79 -9.93
C HIS A 54 -1.14 -9.43 -10.90
N ASP A 55 0.04 -9.82 -10.38
CA ASP A 55 1.12 -10.47 -11.12
C ASP A 55 1.92 -11.37 -10.19
N ASP A 56 2.47 -12.47 -10.71
CA ASP A 56 3.29 -13.41 -9.93
C ASP A 56 4.67 -12.81 -9.59
N GLU A 57 5.18 -11.88 -10.41
CA GLU A 57 6.40 -11.16 -10.14
C GLU A 57 6.17 -10.11 -9.05
N TRP A 58 6.72 -10.36 -7.85
CA TRP A 58 6.47 -9.52 -6.69
C TRP A 58 7.71 -9.36 -5.81
N ASP A 59 8.48 -8.32 -6.11
CA ASP A 59 9.64 -7.88 -5.35
C ASP A 59 9.72 -6.35 -5.29
N TYR A 60 10.63 -5.82 -4.48
CA TYR A 60 10.75 -4.37 -4.29
C TYR A 60 11.29 -3.64 -5.52
N GLU A 61 12.07 -4.31 -6.35
CA GLU A 61 12.60 -3.72 -7.58
C GLU A 61 11.47 -3.53 -8.60
N THR A 62 10.68 -4.57 -8.82
CA THR A 62 9.54 -4.53 -9.74
C THR A 62 8.47 -3.55 -9.27
N MET A 63 8.18 -3.53 -7.95
CA MET A 63 7.25 -2.55 -7.37
C MET A 63 7.74 -1.10 -7.53
N SER A 64 9.05 -0.85 -7.40
CA SER A 64 9.60 0.50 -7.60
C SER A 64 9.52 0.94 -9.06
N LYS A 65 9.70 0.02 -10.01
CA LYS A 65 9.52 0.29 -11.46
C LYS A 65 8.07 0.63 -11.80
N ASP A 66 7.08 0.01 -11.14
CA ASP A 66 5.67 0.39 -11.32
C ASP A 66 5.40 1.82 -10.84
N VAL A 67 5.98 2.21 -9.70
CA VAL A 67 5.84 3.59 -9.20
C VAL A 67 6.55 4.58 -10.13
N LEU A 68 7.71 4.22 -10.68
CA LEU A 68 8.40 5.01 -11.70
C LEU A 68 7.54 5.21 -12.96
N GLU A 69 6.88 4.15 -13.44
CA GLU A 69 5.95 4.23 -14.57
C GLU A 69 4.82 5.22 -14.29
N LEU A 70 4.23 5.18 -13.08
CA LEU A 70 3.19 6.12 -12.66
C LEU A 70 3.71 7.57 -12.63
N ILE A 71 4.90 7.82 -12.06
CA ILE A 71 5.53 9.15 -12.05
C ILE A 71 5.68 9.68 -13.48
N THR A 72 6.14 8.82 -14.40
CA THR A 72 6.33 9.14 -15.81
C THR A 72 5.00 9.41 -16.52
N ASP A 73 4.01 8.55 -16.36
CA ASP A 73 2.67 8.67 -16.97
C ASP A 73 1.94 9.93 -16.50
N CYS A 74 2.16 10.35 -15.26
CA CYS A 74 1.61 11.58 -14.69
C CYS A 74 2.45 12.83 -15.02
N ASN A 75 3.56 12.70 -15.76
CA ASN A 75 4.51 13.76 -16.09
C ASN A 75 5.03 14.53 -14.86
N LEU A 76 5.26 13.82 -13.74
CA LEU A 76 5.79 14.40 -12.51
C LEU A 76 7.32 14.55 -12.63
N GLN A 77 7.85 15.73 -12.31
CA GLN A 77 9.29 16.02 -12.43
C GLN A 77 10.05 15.63 -11.18
N GLN A 78 9.55 16.05 -10.03
CA GLN A 78 10.06 15.69 -8.70
C GLN A 78 8.89 15.47 -7.76
N VAL A 79 8.99 14.46 -6.90
CA VAL A 79 7.94 14.07 -5.96
C VAL A 79 8.45 14.03 -4.53
N ASP A 80 7.59 14.39 -3.58
CA ASP A 80 7.74 13.98 -2.19
C ASP A 80 7.16 12.57 -2.05
N LEU A 81 7.81 11.69 -1.28
CA LEU A 81 7.44 10.28 -1.21
C LEU A 81 7.31 9.83 0.26
N ILE A 82 6.14 9.31 0.61
CA ILE A 82 5.89 8.65 1.89
C ILE A 82 5.70 7.16 1.64
N GLY A 83 6.49 6.33 2.32
CA GLY A 83 6.33 4.88 2.27
C GLY A 83 6.19 4.27 3.66
N HIS A 84 5.12 3.51 3.87
CA HIS A 84 4.87 2.80 5.13
C HIS A 84 5.21 1.31 4.98
N SER A 85 6.00 0.75 5.92
CA SER A 85 6.32 -0.67 5.98
C SER A 85 6.83 -1.20 4.61
N MET A 86 6.14 -2.12 3.95
CA MET A 86 6.44 -2.60 2.59
C MET A 86 6.60 -1.43 1.59
N GLY A 87 5.68 -0.47 1.59
CA GLY A 87 5.78 0.73 0.76
C GLY A 87 7.00 1.59 1.09
N GLY A 88 7.49 1.54 2.34
CA GLY A 88 8.76 2.17 2.73
C GLY A 88 9.98 1.51 2.07
N LYS A 89 9.98 0.19 1.91
CA LYS A 89 11.01 -0.53 1.15
C LYS A 89 11.00 -0.17 -0.33
N VAL A 90 9.80 -0.10 -0.92
CA VAL A 90 9.62 0.35 -2.31
C VAL A 90 10.12 1.79 -2.48
N ALA A 91 9.76 2.68 -1.57
CA ALA A 91 10.17 4.08 -1.58
C ALA A 91 11.70 4.25 -1.45
N MET A 92 12.33 3.50 -0.54
CA MET A 92 13.79 3.48 -0.41
C MET A 92 14.46 2.98 -1.70
N ARG A 93 13.93 1.92 -2.32
CA ARG A 93 14.47 1.39 -3.57
C ARG A 93 14.37 2.42 -4.69
N LEU A 94 13.22 3.05 -4.86
CA LEU A 94 13.01 4.10 -5.86
C LEU A 94 13.96 5.28 -5.66
N ALA A 95 14.16 5.72 -4.42
CA ALA A 95 15.05 6.82 -4.10
C ALA A 95 16.54 6.51 -4.34
N ILE A 96 16.94 5.23 -4.25
CA ILE A 96 18.30 4.79 -4.58
C ILE A 96 18.51 4.75 -6.09
N ASP A 97 17.53 4.20 -6.81
CA ASP A 97 17.66 3.98 -8.26
C ASP A 97 17.44 5.28 -9.07
N TYR A 98 16.63 6.22 -8.57
CA TYR A 98 16.23 7.46 -9.24
C TYR A 98 16.24 8.67 -8.28
N PRO A 99 17.39 9.01 -7.69
CA PRO A 99 17.49 10.07 -6.68
C PRO A 99 17.06 11.45 -7.19
N GLU A 100 17.19 11.71 -8.48
CA GLU A 100 16.81 12.99 -9.11
C GLU A 100 15.30 13.23 -9.13
N LEU A 101 14.49 12.16 -9.05
CA LEU A 101 13.03 12.26 -9.02
C LEU A 101 12.49 12.51 -7.61
N ILE A 102 13.28 12.27 -6.57
CA ILE A 102 12.81 12.32 -5.19
C ILE A 102 13.28 13.61 -4.51
N ASN A 103 12.34 14.52 -4.24
CA ASN A 103 12.62 15.74 -3.50
C ASN A 103 12.77 15.46 -1.99
N LYS A 104 11.83 14.71 -1.40
CA LYS A 104 11.87 14.28 0.01
C LYS A 104 11.39 12.84 0.13
N LEU A 105 12.05 12.09 1.02
CA LEU A 105 11.65 10.72 1.37
C LEU A 105 11.30 10.65 2.85
N ILE A 106 10.08 10.17 3.14
CA ILE A 106 9.62 9.86 4.49
C ILE A 106 9.34 8.36 4.57
N VAL A 107 10.09 7.67 5.42
CA VAL A 107 9.93 6.23 5.66
C VAL A 107 9.27 6.03 7.03
N VAL A 108 8.15 5.32 7.04
CA VAL A 108 7.34 5.11 8.23
C VAL A 108 7.37 3.64 8.62
N ASP A 109 7.72 3.36 9.87
CA ASP A 109 7.67 2.06 10.52
C ASP A 109 8.41 0.92 9.80
N ILE A 110 9.55 1.23 9.21
CA ILE A 110 10.47 0.25 8.58
C ILE A 110 11.88 0.85 8.48
N SER A 111 12.89 0.00 8.43
CA SER A 111 14.28 0.43 8.23
C SER A 111 14.94 -0.32 7.06
N PRO A 112 16.09 0.15 6.53
CA PRO A 112 16.82 -0.49 5.43
C PRO A 112 17.61 -1.72 5.90
N LYS A 113 16.96 -2.65 6.59
CA LYS A 113 17.54 -3.92 7.04
C LYS A 113 16.71 -5.11 6.58
N TYR A 114 17.27 -6.29 6.66
CA TYR A 114 16.51 -7.53 6.49
C TYR A 114 15.55 -7.73 7.67
N TYR A 115 14.33 -8.16 7.36
CA TYR A 115 13.32 -8.58 8.34
C TYR A 115 12.99 -10.05 8.05
N PRO A 116 13.07 -10.94 9.04
CA PRO A 116 12.58 -12.31 8.88
C PRO A 116 11.07 -12.30 8.65
N ILE A 117 10.56 -13.38 8.06
CA ILE A 117 9.11 -13.56 7.86
C ILE A 117 8.43 -13.60 9.24
N HIS A 118 7.50 -12.68 9.47
CA HIS A 118 6.81 -12.52 10.77
C HIS A 118 5.29 -12.30 10.64
N HIS A 119 4.72 -12.52 9.45
CA HIS A 119 3.28 -12.39 9.20
C HIS A 119 2.58 -13.75 9.09
N GLN A 120 3.18 -14.83 9.62
CA GLN A 120 2.67 -16.18 9.44
C GLN A 120 1.22 -16.33 9.93
N SER A 121 0.90 -15.82 11.12
CA SER A 121 -0.46 -15.88 11.68
C SER A 121 -1.49 -15.14 10.84
N VAL A 122 -1.09 -14.03 10.20
CA VAL A 122 -1.96 -13.26 9.29
C VAL A 122 -2.24 -14.06 8.02
N LEU A 123 -1.20 -14.69 7.45
CA LEU A 123 -1.34 -15.52 6.25
C LEU A 123 -2.20 -16.75 6.54
N GLU A 124 -2.02 -17.40 7.69
CA GLU A 124 -2.84 -18.53 8.14
C GLU A 124 -4.31 -18.09 8.31
N ALA A 125 -4.53 -16.94 8.94
CA ALA A 125 -5.88 -16.39 9.11
C ALA A 125 -6.58 -16.14 7.78
N LEU A 126 -5.88 -15.51 6.81
CA LEU A 126 -6.44 -15.23 5.49
C LEU A 126 -6.69 -16.50 4.68
N ASN A 127 -5.79 -17.48 4.75
CA ASN A 127 -5.96 -18.77 4.07
C ASN A 127 -7.10 -19.60 4.66
N ALA A 128 -7.47 -19.38 5.93
CA ALA A 128 -8.60 -20.05 6.56
C ALA A 128 -9.97 -19.51 6.13
N VAL A 129 -10.01 -18.36 5.42
CA VAL A 129 -11.25 -17.77 4.89
C VAL A 129 -11.65 -18.49 3.60
N ASP A 130 -12.60 -19.43 3.71
CA ASP A 130 -13.14 -20.16 2.56
C ASP A 130 -14.36 -19.43 1.96
N PHE A 131 -14.13 -18.74 0.85
CA PHE A 131 -15.17 -17.99 0.12
C PHE A 131 -16.25 -18.88 -0.52
N SER A 132 -16.04 -20.18 -0.64
CA SER A 132 -17.07 -21.10 -1.11
C SER A 132 -18.18 -21.29 -0.07
N ILE A 133 -17.84 -21.18 1.21
CA ILE A 133 -18.72 -21.39 2.36
C ILE A 133 -19.17 -20.06 2.96
N LEU A 134 -18.24 -19.15 3.22
CA LEU A 134 -18.52 -17.88 3.89
C LEU A 134 -19.19 -16.88 2.93
N LYS A 135 -20.30 -16.29 3.35
CA LYS A 135 -21.09 -15.37 2.52
C LYS A 135 -21.13 -13.94 3.07
N THR A 136 -20.67 -13.73 4.29
CA THR A 136 -20.75 -12.42 4.95
C THR A 136 -19.41 -12.04 5.58
N ARG A 137 -19.19 -10.71 5.68
CA ARG A 137 -18.02 -10.15 6.36
C ARG A 137 -17.96 -10.58 7.84
N LYS A 138 -19.11 -10.75 8.50
CA LYS A 138 -19.18 -11.17 9.90
C LYS A 138 -18.69 -12.62 10.08
N GLU A 139 -19.04 -13.51 9.15
CA GLU A 139 -18.51 -14.87 9.16
C GLU A 139 -17.01 -14.90 8.95
N ALA A 140 -16.47 -14.14 8.00
CA ALA A 140 -15.05 -13.97 7.79
C ALA A 140 -14.35 -13.41 9.05
N GLU A 141 -14.93 -12.40 9.71
CA GLU A 141 -14.41 -11.86 10.98
C GLU A 141 -14.34 -12.93 12.08
N THR A 142 -15.33 -13.80 12.15
CA THR A 142 -15.34 -14.92 13.11
C THR A 142 -14.17 -15.88 12.84
N VAL A 143 -13.91 -16.22 11.58
CA VAL A 143 -12.77 -17.07 11.20
C VAL A 143 -11.45 -16.39 11.56
N LEU A 144 -11.25 -15.12 11.18
CA LEU A 144 -10.04 -14.37 11.51
C LEU A 144 -9.80 -14.27 13.02
N SER A 145 -10.86 -14.25 13.83
CA SER A 145 -10.77 -14.14 15.30
C SER A 145 -10.14 -15.37 15.96
N ASN A 146 -10.08 -16.53 15.28
CA ASN A 146 -9.38 -17.71 15.77
C ASN A 146 -7.85 -17.59 15.69
N TYR A 147 -7.36 -16.66 14.87
CA TYR A 147 -5.92 -16.48 14.60
C TYR A 147 -5.40 -15.13 15.10
N ILE A 148 -6.24 -14.10 15.08
CA ILE A 148 -5.88 -12.71 15.35
C ILE A 148 -6.76 -12.15 16.46
N THR A 149 -6.15 -11.79 17.58
CA THR A 149 -6.85 -11.23 18.74
C THR A 149 -7.05 -9.73 18.61
N ASP A 150 -6.10 -9.00 17.97
CA ASP A 150 -6.18 -7.55 17.83
C ASP A 150 -7.34 -7.13 16.91
N PHE A 151 -8.24 -6.30 17.46
CA PHE A 151 -9.41 -5.82 16.73
C PHE A 151 -9.03 -4.94 15.52
N GLY A 152 -8.04 -4.04 15.70
CA GLY A 152 -7.58 -3.14 14.64
C GLY A 152 -7.04 -3.90 13.43
N THR A 153 -6.19 -4.89 13.67
CA THR A 153 -5.64 -5.78 12.64
C THR A 153 -6.74 -6.54 11.91
N LYS A 154 -7.72 -7.10 12.62
CA LYS A 154 -8.86 -7.79 11.99
C LYS A 154 -9.64 -6.86 11.07
N GLN A 155 -10.00 -5.66 11.54
CA GLN A 155 -10.74 -4.69 10.73
C GLN A 155 -9.94 -4.21 9.52
N PHE A 156 -8.63 -4.08 9.66
CA PHE A 156 -7.73 -3.75 8.56
C PHE A 156 -7.72 -4.86 7.49
N LEU A 157 -7.55 -6.12 7.89
CA LEU A 157 -7.55 -7.26 6.97
C LEU A 157 -8.90 -7.46 6.28
N LEU A 158 -10.01 -7.28 7.01
CA LEU A 158 -11.37 -7.38 6.47
C LEU A 158 -11.64 -6.38 5.33
N LYS A 159 -10.90 -5.29 5.20
CA LYS A 159 -11.03 -4.38 4.06
C LYS A 159 -10.63 -5.02 2.73
N ASN A 160 -9.79 -6.04 2.75
CA ASN A 160 -9.38 -6.80 1.57
C ASN A 160 -10.36 -7.91 1.19
N ILE A 161 -11.39 -8.15 2.01
CA ILE A 161 -12.38 -9.19 1.77
C ILE A 161 -13.64 -8.57 1.17
N TYR A 162 -13.97 -8.99 -0.04
CA TYR A 162 -15.19 -8.57 -0.74
C TYR A 162 -15.73 -9.74 -1.59
N TRP A 163 -17.03 -9.77 -1.75
CA TRP A 163 -17.72 -10.72 -2.63
C TRP A 163 -18.08 -10.02 -3.94
N LYS A 164 -17.84 -10.72 -5.04
CA LYS A 164 -18.24 -10.27 -6.40
C LYS A 164 -19.63 -10.75 -6.74
#